data_50f1e5b330b2b0f4c686eb8f24aff75c
#
_entry.id   50f1e5b330b2b0f4c686eb8f24aff75c
#
_cell.length_a   1.000
_cell.length_b   1.000
_cell.length_c   1.000
_cell.angle_alpha   90.00
_cell.angle_beta   90.00
_cell.angle_gamma   90.00
#
_symmetry.space_group_name_H-M   'P 1'
#
loop_
_entity.id
_entity.type
_entity.pdbx_description
1 polymer ?
#
loop_
_entity_poly.entity_id
_entity_poly.type
_entity_poly.pdbx_seq_one_letter_code
_entity_poly.pdbx_strand_id
1 'polypeptide(L)'
;MSPLLLTLLSIIFLASPSAKAAQFSVLSYGAKPDGKTDSTKAFAAAWSQACASTGPATISVPKGSFSLRQVKFQGPCKNNAILVRIDGTLVAPSNYGVLGSAENWLIFEHVNGVTLSGGTLDGQGAGLWSCKNSGKGNCPRGATSLEFSNSKNIAITGLASLNSQMFHIVINGCQNVKLQGVKVSADGNSPNTDGIHVQLSTAVTILNSRIGTGDDCISIGPGTSNLWIENVACGPGHGISIGSLGKESQEAGVRDVTVKTTTFTGTENGLRIKTWGRPSNGFATNILFQHVVMNNVKNPILIDQNYCPGKKNCPGQASGVKISDVTYQDIHGTSATELAVKFDCSRKYPCTGIKLQDVKLTYENKPAEASCSNAGGVASGVVQPTSCL
;
A
#
# COMPACT_ATOMS: atom_id res chain seq x y z
N MET A 1 -25.46 -34.64 -65.33
CA MET A 1 -25.73 -33.40 -64.57
C MET A 1 -26.24 -33.82 -63.18
N SER A 2 -25.42 -33.77 -62.17
CA SER A 2 -25.75 -34.16 -60.79
C SER A 2 -25.92 -32.91 -59.95
N PRO A 3 -27.02 -32.71 -59.19
CA PRO A 3 -27.17 -31.53 -58.36
C PRO A 3 -26.38 -31.69 -57.01
N LEU A 4 -25.51 -30.74 -56.71
CA LEU A 4 -24.86 -30.59 -55.42
C LEU A 4 -25.88 -30.13 -54.37
N LEU A 5 -26.09 -30.95 -53.35
CA LEU A 5 -26.87 -30.58 -52.15
C LEU A 5 -25.99 -29.74 -51.23
N LEU A 6 -26.24 -28.41 -51.10
CA LEU A 6 -25.65 -27.53 -50.10
C LEU A 6 -26.41 -27.73 -48.79
N THR A 7 -25.81 -28.41 -47.82
CA THR A 7 -26.29 -28.45 -46.44
C THR A 7 -25.85 -27.18 -45.70
N LEU A 8 -26.79 -26.28 -45.41
CA LEU A 8 -26.58 -25.15 -44.50
C LEU A 8 -26.46 -25.67 -43.05
N LEU A 9 -25.27 -25.61 -42.49
CA LEU A 9 -25.03 -25.85 -41.06
C LEU A 9 -25.43 -24.59 -40.28
N SER A 10 -26.60 -24.57 -39.69
CA SER A 10 -27.06 -23.51 -38.80
C SER A 10 -26.30 -23.62 -37.46
N ILE A 11 -25.33 -22.74 -37.21
CA ILE A 11 -24.65 -22.62 -35.90
C ILE A 11 -25.60 -21.89 -34.96
N ILE A 12 -26.26 -22.63 -34.07
CA ILE A 12 -27.08 -22.08 -33.00
C ILE A 12 -26.11 -21.57 -31.92
N PHE A 13 -25.91 -20.25 -31.86
CA PHE A 13 -25.26 -19.58 -30.71
C PHE A 13 -26.22 -19.70 -29.52
N LEU A 14 -25.96 -20.66 -28.63
CA LEU A 14 -26.56 -20.71 -27.32
C LEU A 14 -25.96 -19.55 -26.49
N ALA A 15 -26.66 -18.42 -26.47
CA ALA A 15 -26.39 -17.35 -25.51
C ALA A 15 -26.66 -17.91 -24.12
N SER A 16 -25.58 -18.25 -23.37
CA SER A 16 -25.71 -18.62 -21.97
C SER A 16 -26.32 -17.45 -21.21
N PRO A 17 -27.43 -17.63 -20.46
CA PRO A 17 -28.01 -16.55 -19.69
C PRO A 17 -26.97 -16.06 -18.68
N SER A 18 -26.60 -14.78 -18.76
CA SER A 18 -25.75 -14.14 -17.76
C SER A 18 -26.46 -14.25 -16.40
N ALA A 19 -25.94 -15.07 -15.50
CA ALA A 19 -26.51 -15.25 -14.18
C ALA A 19 -26.54 -13.89 -13.46
N LYS A 20 -27.71 -13.38 -13.14
CA LYS A 20 -27.88 -12.13 -12.41
C LYS A 20 -27.28 -12.28 -11.03
N ALA A 21 -26.38 -11.36 -10.63
CA ALA A 21 -25.74 -11.38 -9.31
C ALA A 21 -26.79 -11.30 -8.20
N ALA A 22 -26.68 -12.17 -7.20
CA ALA A 22 -27.50 -12.11 -6.00
C ALA A 22 -27.21 -10.81 -5.22
N GLN A 23 -28.26 -10.13 -4.75
CA GLN A 23 -28.16 -8.82 -4.10
C GLN A 23 -28.38 -8.92 -2.58
N PHE A 24 -27.46 -8.39 -1.80
CA PHE A 24 -27.48 -8.40 -0.34
C PHE A 24 -27.27 -6.98 0.17
N SER A 25 -28.37 -6.24 0.43
CA SER A 25 -28.28 -4.91 1.02
C SER A 25 -28.03 -5.01 2.53
N VAL A 26 -27.04 -4.28 3.05
CA VAL A 26 -26.81 -4.26 4.50
C VAL A 26 -28.02 -3.75 5.30
N LEU A 27 -28.87 -2.92 4.67
CA LEU A 27 -30.13 -2.45 5.29
C LEU A 27 -31.09 -3.60 5.56
N SER A 28 -31.16 -4.60 4.66
CA SER A 28 -32.04 -5.77 4.82
C SER A 28 -31.63 -6.64 6.01
N TYR A 29 -30.42 -6.46 6.52
CA TYR A 29 -29.91 -7.14 7.71
C TYR A 29 -29.91 -6.24 8.96
N GLY A 30 -30.55 -5.05 8.87
CA GLY A 30 -30.75 -4.16 10.00
C GLY A 30 -29.65 -3.09 10.20
N ALA A 31 -28.75 -2.88 9.23
CA ALA A 31 -27.83 -1.75 9.28
C ALA A 31 -28.58 -0.41 9.31
N LYS A 32 -28.07 0.55 10.07
CA LYS A 32 -28.63 1.90 10.20
C LYS A 32 -27.67 2.94 9.63
N PRO A 33 -28.11 3.77 8.66
CA PRO A 33 -27.27 4.78 8.02
C PRO A 33 -27.16 6.09 8.83
N ASP A 34 -27.14 6.01 10.16
CA ASP A 34 -27.20 7.13 11.09
C ASP A 34 -25.84 7.52 11.71
N GLY A 35 -24.78 6.76 11.40
CA GLY A 35 -23.43 6.97 11.94
C GLY A 35 -23.26 6.68 13.44
N LYS A 36 -24.27 6.16 14.11
CA LYS A 36 -24.31 5.95 15.57
C LYS A 36 -24.61 4.51 15.96
N THR A 37 -25.65 3.93 15.35
CA THR A 37 -26.08 2.55 15.64
C THR A 37 -25.04 1.57 15.11
N ASP A 38 -24.56 0.67 15.97
CA ASP A 38 -23.62 -0.37 15.59
C ASP A 38 -24.25 -1.32 14.55
N SER A 39 -23.75 -1.26 13.34
CA SER A 39 -24.20 -2.06 12.19
C SER A 39 -23.33 -3.29 11.93
N THR A 40 -22.36 -3.59 12.80
CA THR A 40 -21.37 -4.69 12.64
C THR A 40 -22.01 -6.03 12.29
N LYS A 41 -23.05 -6.43 13.05
CA LYS A 41 -23.75 -7.70 12.82
C LYS A 41 -24.45 -7.75 11.46
N ALA A 42 -25.01 -6.63 10.99
CA ALA A 42 -25.69 -6.54 9.71
C ALA A 42 -24.69 -6.74 8.54
N PHE A 43 -23.50 -6.15 8.62
CA PHE A 43 -22.43 -6.35 7.63
C PHE A 43 -21.91 -7.79 7.64
N ALA A 44 -21.69 -8.38 8.80
CA ALA A 44 -21.28 -9.78 8.92
C ALA A 44 -22.35 -10.74 8.35
N ALA A 45 -23.64 -10.48 8.57
CA ALA A 45 -24.73 -11.27 8.03
C ALA A 45 -24.82 -11.16 6.49
N ALA A 46 -24.72 -9.93 5.94
CA ALA A 46 -24.71 -9.73 4.48
C ALA A 46 -23.52 -10.47 3.83
N TRP A 47 -22.33 -10.39 4.45
CA TRP A 47 -21.16 -11.13 3.99
C TRP A 47 -21.37 -12.64 4.01
N SER A 48 -21.89 -13.19 5.10
CA SER A 48 -22.15 -14.63 5.25
C SER A 48 -23.05 -15.15 4.13
N GLN A 49 -24.11 -14.42 3.77
CA GLN A 49 -25.03 -14.78 2.70
C GLN A 49 -24.36 -14.68 1.32
N ALA A 50 -23.63 -13.59 1.07
CA ALA A 50 -22.91 -13.41 -0.19
C ALA A 50 -21.81 -14.49 -0.37
N CYS A 51 -21.08 -14.83 0.68
CA CYS A 51 -20.04 -15.84 0.68
C CYS A 51 -20.61 -17.27 0.52
N ALA A 52 -21.83 -17.53 1.00
CA ALA A 52 -22.53 -18.79 0.83
C ALA A 52 -23.22 -18.95 -0.53
N SER A 53 -23.37 -17.87 -1.30
CA SER A 53 -23.96 -17.90 -2.65
C SER A 53 -23.10 -18.73 -3.61
N THR A 54 -23.71 -19.52 -4.47
CA THR A 54 -23.02 -20.32 -5.50
C THR A 54 -22.75 -19.57 -6.80
N GLY A 55 -23.41 -18.42 -7.00
CA GLY A 55 -23.22 -17.53 -8.16
C GLY A 55 -22.68 -16.16 -7.73
N PRO A 56 -22.42 -15.26 -8.69
CA PRO A 56 -21.98 -13.89 -8.39
C PRO A 56 -22.88 -13.20 -7.36
N ALA A 57 -22.27 -12.45 -6.45
CA ALA A 57 -22.97 -11.79 -5.35
C ALA A 57 -22.57 -10.32 -5.26
N THR A 58 -23.51 -9.45 -4.91
CA THR A 58 -23.27 -8.04 -4.62
C THR A 58 -23.76 -7.70 -3.22
N ILE A 59 -22.87 -7.21 -2.36
CA ILE A 59 -23.20 -6.57 -1.11
C ILE A 59 -23.32 -5.08 -1.40
N SER A 60 -24.48 -4.49 -1.12
CA SER A 60 -24.71 -3.06 -1.32
C SER A 60 -24.78 -2.32 0.02
N VAL A 61 -23.92 -1.30 0.12
CA VAL A 61 -23.91 -0.35 1.23
C VAL A 61 -24.36 1.00 0.66
N PRO A 62 -25.62 1.40 0.84
CA PRO A 62 -26.17 2.63 0.25
C PRO A 62 -25.57 3.88 0.88
N LYS A 63 -25.96 5.06 0.38
CA LYS A 63 -25.58 6.36 0.95
C LYS A 63 -25.99 6.43 2.42
N GLY A 64 -25.18 7.09 3.23
CA GLY A 64 -25.33 7.25 4.66
C GLY A 64 -24.05 6.90 5.42
N SER A 65 -24.07 7.04 6.73
CA SER A 65 -22.94 6.72 7.60
C SER A 65 -23.27 5.48 8.43
N PHE A 66 -22.40 4.49 8.41
CA PHE A 66 -22.61 3.22 9.12
C PHE A 66 -21.51 3.04 10.17
N SER A 67 -21.89 3.05 11.45
CA SER A 67 -20.95 2.78 12.53
C SER A 67 -20.66 1.28 12.61
N LEU A 68 -19.38 0.91 12.59
CA LEU A 68 -18.92 -0.47 12.65
C LEU A 68 -17.83 -0.62 13.70
N ARG A 69 -17.93 -1.63 14.54
CA ARG A 69 -16.80 -2.18 15.29
C ARG A 69 -15.94 -3.05 14.39
N GLN A 70 -15.06 -3.84 14.96
CA GLN A 70 -14.26 -4.78 14.17
C GLN A 70 -15.15 -5.76 13.38
N VAL A 71 -14.88 -5.88 12.07
CA VAL A 71 -15.56 -6.85 11.20
C VAL A 71 -14.55 -7.73 10.49
N LYS A 72 -14.76 -9.03 10.56
CA LYS A 72 -14.00 -10.03 9.82
C LYS A 72 -14.86 -10.65 8.71
N PHE A 73 -14.46 -10.46 7.48
CA PHE A 73 -15.04 -11.05 6.28
C PHE A 73 -14.24 -12.31 5.91
N GLN A 74 -14.65 -13.43 6.47
CA GLN A 74 -13.92 -14.70 6.38
C GLN A 74 -14.31 -15.49 5.14
N GLY A 75 -13.33 -15.99 4.39
CA GLY A 75 -13.43 -17.04 3.40
C GLY A 75 -13.08 -18.44 3.98
N PRO A 76 -13.03 -19.49 3.16
CA PRO A 76 -13.31 -19.47 1.73
C PRO A 76 -14.79 -19.35 1.41
N CYS A 77 -15.12 -18.61 0.34
CA CYS A 77 -16.49 -18.49 -0.15
C CYS A 77 -16.83 -19.53 -1.20
N LYS A 78 -18.12 -19.83 -1.38
CA LYS A 78 -18.61 -20.78 -2.39
C LYS A 78 -18.50 -20.20 -3.82
N ASN A 79 -18.35 -18.89 -3.97
CA ASN A 79 -18.14 -18.23 -5.26
C ASN A 79 -16.88 -17.34 -5.22
N ASN A 80 -16.39 -16.95 -6.38
CA ASN A 80 -15.22 -16.11 -6.58
C ASN A 80 -15.54 -14.78 -7.31
N ALA A 81 -16.76 -14.28 -7.14
CA ALA A 81 -17.23 -13.06 -7.77
C ALA A 81 -18.15 -12.29 -6.80
N ILE A 82 -17.55 -11.74 -5.74
CA ILE A 82 -18.24 -10.93 -4.73
C ILE A 82 -17.89 -9.47 -4.93
N LEU A 83 -18.88 -8.65 -5.24
CA LEU A 83 -18.76 -7.19 -5.29
C LEU A 83 -19.28 -6.60 -3.97
N VAL A 84 -18.43 -5.88 -3.25
CA VAL A 84 -18.83 -5.01 -2.14
C VAL A 84 -18.87 -3.58 -2.66
N ARG A 85 -20.07 -3.09 -2.97
CA ARG A 85 -20.30 -1.73 -3.45
C ARG A 85 -20.67 -0.83 -2.28
N ILE A 86 -19.85 0.17 -2.03
CA ILE A 86 -20.06 1.15 -0.97
C ILE A 86 -20.36 2.49 -1.62
N ASP A 87 -21.58 3.01 -1.40
CA ASP A 87 -21.99 4.35 -1.83
C ASP A 87 -21.99 5.34 -0.64
N GLY A 88 -21.81 4.83 0.58
CA GLY A 88 -21.80 5.59 1.84
C GLY A 88 -20.42 5.62 2.52
N THR A 89 -20.46 5.92 3.81
CA THR A 89 -19.28 5.98 4.70
C THR A 89 -19.38 4.93 5.80
N LEU A 90 -18.32 4.13 5.95
CA LEU A 90 -18.13 3.30 7.14
C LEU A 90 -17.33 4.09 8.16
N VAL A 91 -17.80 4.13 9.40
CA VAL A 91 -17.22 4.95 10.47
C VAL A 91 -16.80 4.06 11.62
N ALA A 92 -15.54 4.14 12.00
CA ALA A 92 -15.01 3.47 13.19
C ALA A 92 -15.56 4.14 14.47
N PRO A 93 -15.55 3.46 15.63
CA PRO A 93 -15.92 4.08 16.90
C PRO A 93 -15.02 5.28 17.21
N SER A 94 -15.60 6.41 17.62
CA SER A 94 -14.85 7.62 17.99
C SER A 94 -13.98 7.42 19.24
N ASN A 95 -14.39 6.52 20.15
CA ASN A 95 -13.54 6.06 21.23
C ASN A 95 -12.52 5.05 20.69
N TYR A 96 -11.28 5.50 20.49
CA TYR A 96 -10.20 4.66 19.98
C TYR A 96 -9.92 3.41 20.84
N GLY A 97 -10.27 3.42 22.12
CA GLY A 97 -10.12 2.26 23.01
C GLY A 97 -10.94 1.04 22.56
N VAL A 98 -12.03 1.25 21.81
CA VAL A 98 -12.88 0.15 21.31
C VAL A 98 -12.14 -0.72 20.29
N LEU A 99 -11.28 -0.14 19.48
CA LEU A 99 -10.43 -0.84 18.50
C LEU A 99 -8.95 -0.89 18.93
N GLY A 100 -8.61 -0.33 20.07
CA GLY A 100 -7.21 -0.07 20.45
C GLY A 100 -6.32 -1.29 20.51
N SER A 101 -6.85 -2.45 20.84
CA SER A 101 -6.13 -3.75 20.86
C SER A 101 -6.40 -4.62 19.61
N ALA A 102 -7.30 -4.20 18.72
CA ALA A 102 -7.56 -4.89 17.48
C ALA A 102 -6.41 -4.64 16.49
N GLU A 103 -6.00 -5.68 15.77
CA GLU A 103 -5.01 -5.51 14.69
C GLU A 103 -5.63 -4.76 13.52
N ASN A 104 -6.89 -5.07 13.20
CA ASN A 104 -7.63 -4.50 12.07
C ASN A 104 -9.03 -4.07 12.47
N TRP A 105 -9.53 -3.01 11.84
CA TRP A 105 -10.95 -2.63 11.90
C TRP A 105 -11.77 -3.48 10.94
N LEU A 106 -11.41 -3.50 9.64
CA LEU A 106 -12.03 -4.32 8.62
C LEU A 106 -10.98 -5.27 8.04
N ILE A 107 -11.25 -6.58 8.05
CA ILE A 107 -10.35 -7.57 7.47
C ILE A 107 -11.11 -8.54 6.57
N PHE A 108 -10.57 -8.74 5.36
CA PHE A 108 -10.94 -9.82 4.44
C PHE A 108 -9.85 -10.88 4.49
N GLU A 109 -10.20 -12.08 4.93
CA GLU A 109 -9.22 -13.15 5.13
C GLU A 109 -9.61 -14.42 4.37
N HIS A 110 -8.63 -15.03 3.68
CA HIS A 110 -8.79 -16.25 2.89
C HIS A 110 -9.89 -16.14 1.81
N VAL A 111 -10.07 -14.95 1.23
CA VAL A 111 -11.07 -14.69 0.19
C VAL A 111 -10.46 -14.79 -1.21
N ASN A 112 -11.31 -15.11 -2.20
CA ASN A 112 -10.93 -15.17 -3.60
C ASN A 112 -11.98 -14.48 -4.48
N GLY A 113 -11.54 -13.57 -5.35
CA GLY A 113 -12.43 -12.89 -6.29
C GLY A 113 -13.34 -11.86 -5.63
N VAL A 114 -12.79 -11.01 -4.76
CA VAL A 114 -13.52 -9.92 -4.11
C VAL A 114 -13.17 -8.58 -4.75
N THR A 115 -14.19 -7.83 -5.11
CA THR A 115 -14.07 -6.44 -5.56
C THR A 115 -14.68 -5.52 -4.52
N LEU A 116 -13.90 -4.56 -4.00
CA LEU A 116 -14.36 -3.46 -3.16
C LEU A 116 -14.43 -2.20 -4.02
N SER A 117 -15.60 -1.61 -4.14
CA SER A 117 -15.84 -0.47 -5.05
C SER A 117 -16.46 0.72 -4.35
N GLY A 118 -15.82 1.87 -4.49
CA GLY A 118 -16.29 3.16 -3.96
C GLY A 118 -16.24 3.29 -2.45
N GLY A 119 -16.94 4.27 -1.94
CA GLY A 119 -17.14 4.53 -0.52
C GLY A 119 -16.00 5.19 0.23
N THR A 120 -16.28 5.46 1.49
CA THR A 120 -15.32 6.05 2.43
C THR A 120 -15.21 5.19 3.68
N LEU A 121 -13.98 4.97 4.13
CA LEU A 121 -13.66 4.42 5.45
C LEU A 121 -13.11 5.57 6.30
N ASP A 122 -13.75 5.89 7.42
CA ASP A 122 -13.24 6.87 8.39
C ASP A 122 -12.85 6.17 9.69
N GLY A 123 -11.54 6.04 9.89
CA GLY A 123 -10.96 5.32 11.03
C GLY A 123 -10.99 6.07 12.36
N GLN A 124 -11.42 7.35 12.37
CA GLN A 124 -11.55 8.19 13.57
C GLN A 124 -10.28 8.25 14.45
N GLY A 125 -9.08 8.26 13.79
CA GLY A 125 -7.79 8.10 14.45
C GLY A 125 -7.30 9.31 15.27
N ALA A 126 -7.86 10.50 15.08
CA ALA A 126 -7.34 11.75 15.65
C ALA A 126 -7.14 11.70 17.18
N GLY A 127 -8.08 11.10 17.92
CA GLY A 127 -7.97 10.94 19.37
C GLY A 127 -6.78 10.05 19.78
N LEU A 128 -6.50 8.98 19.03
CA LEU A 128 -5.35 8.12 19.26
C LEU A 128 -4.03 8.83 18.93
N TRP A 129 -3.97 9.59 17.83
CA TRP A 129 -2.79 10.35 17.47
C TRP A 129 -2.43 11.39 18.53
N SER A 130 -3.45 12.10 19.06
CA SER A 130 -3.25 13.02 20.16
C SER A 130 -2.70 12.33 21.41
N CYS A 131 -3.17 11.13 21.73
CA CYS A 131 -2.62 10.30 22.80
C CYS A 131 -1.13 9.98 22.53
N LYS A 132 -0.81 9.40 21.37
CA LYS A 132 0.59 9.01 21.03
C LYS A 132 1.54 10.22 21.04
N ASN A 133 1.13 11.34 20.47
CA ASN A 133 1.94 12.56 20.38
C ASN A 133 2.13 13.25 21.75
N SER A 134 1.25 13.00 22.73
CA SER A 134 1.41 13.53 24.08
C SER A 134 2.54 12.89 24.89
N GLY A 135 3.17 11.82 24.38
CA GLY A 135 4.23 11.07 25.08
C GLY A 135 3.72 10.24 26.27
N LYS A 136 2.40 10.14 26.49
CA LYS A 136 1.80 9.29 27.53
C LYS A 136 1.98 7.82 27.12
N GLY A 137 2.74 7.05 27.90
CA GLY A 137 3.16 5.67 27.57
C GLY A 137 2.04 4.61 27.47
N ASN A 138 0.78 4.97 27.71
CA ASN A 138 -0.34 4.02 27.81
C ASN A 138 -1.31 4.07 26.61
N CYS A 139 -0.89 4.63 25.48
CA CYS A 139 -1.73 4.65 24.29
C CYS A 139 -1.74 3.28 23.60
N PRO A 140 -2.89 2.75 23.19
CA PRO A 140 -2.94 1.49 22.49
C PRO A 140 -2.28 1.59 21.10
N ARG A 141 -1.99 0.44 20.47
CA ARG A 141 -1.42 0.41 19.12
C ARG A 141 -2.34 1.07 18.10
N GLY A 142 -3.64 0.80 18.17
CA GLY A 142 -4.65 1.17 17.18
C GLY A 142 -4.80 0.14 16.06
N ALA A 143 -5.90 0.22 15.34
CA ALA A 143 -6.26 -0.72 14.30
C ALA A 143 -5.91 -0.20 12.90
N THR A 144 -5.48 -1.10 12.02
CA THR A 144 -5.45 -0.91 10.57
C THR A 144 -6.87 -0.76 10.04
N SER A 145 -7.13 0.21 9.17
CA SER A 145 -8.51 0.44 8.69
C SER A 145 -9.04 -0.69 7.81
N LEU A 146 -8.23 -1.17 6.86
CA LEU A 146 -8.60 -2.25 5.94
C LEU A 146 -7.42 -3.19 5.72
N GLU A 147 -7.63 -4.48 5.87
CA GLU A 147 -6.65 -5.49 5.49
C GLU A 147 -7.26 -6.56 4.59
N PHE A 148 -6.53 -6.96 3.56
CA PHE A 148 -6.70 -8.23 2.86
C PHE A 148 -5.56 -9.15 3.26
N SER A 149 -5.90 -10.30 3.84
CA SER A 149 -4.93 -11.27 4.35
C SER A 149 -5.13 -12.64 3.67
N ASN A 150 -4.03 -13.27 3.24
CA ASN A 150 -4.01 -14.61 2.64
C ASN A 150 -5.08 -14.79 1.55
N SER A 151 -5.23 -13.80 0.68
CA SER A 151 -6.33 -13.69 -0.28
C SER A 151 -5.82 -13.55 -1.71
N LYS A 152 -6.70 -13.80 -2.70
CA LYS A 152 -6.32 -13.72 -4.11
C LYS A 152 -7.40 -13.14 -5.00
N ASN A 153 -6.97 -12.59 -6.17
CA ASN A 153 -7.87 -11.99 -7.15
C ASN A 153 -8.73 -10.86 -6.54
N ILE A 154 -8.06 -9.87 -5.95
CA ILE A 154 -8.69 -8.75 -5.26
C ILE A 154 -8.64 -7.50 -6.12
N ALA A 155 -9.73 -6.76 -6.18
CA ALA A 155 -9.78 -5.43 -6.76
C ALA A 155 -10.32 -4.41 -5.75
N ILE A 156 -9.63 -3.27 -5.59
CA ILE A 156 -10.06 -2.13 -4.79
C ILE A 156 -10.11 -0.92 -5.71
N THR A 157 -11.29 -0.35 -5.92
CA THR A 157 -11.47 0.74 -6.90
C THR A 157 -12.20 1.93 -6.28
N GLY A 158 -11.61 3.12 -6.40
CA GLY A 158 -12.25 4.38 -6.00
C GLY A 158 -12.55 4.53 -4.50
N LEU A 159 -11.91 3.72 -3.65
CA LEU A 159 -12.06 3.78 -2.19
C LEU A 159 -11.36 5.01 -1.62
N ALA A 160 -12.02 5.71 -0.69
CA ALA A 160 -11.39 6.70 0.18
C ALA A 160 -11.13 6.10 1.57
N SER A 161 -9.93 6.27 2.12
CA SER A 161 -9.59 5.86 3.49
C SER A 161 -9.08 7.07 4.26
N LEU A 162 -9.79 7.45 5.30
CA LEU A 162 -9.56 8.66 6.10
C LEU A 162 -9.20 8.29 7.53
N ASN A 163 -8.32 9.08 8.12
CA ASN A 163 -8.06 9.12 9.56
C ASN A 163 -7.84 7.75 10.20
N SER A 164 -7.05 6.88 9.59
CA SER A 164 -6.76 5.56 10.16
C SER A 164 -6.04 5.66 11.50
N GLN A 165 -6.33 4.77 12.43
CA GLN A 165 -5.61 4.70 13.71
C GLN A 165 -4.17 4.19 13.57
N MET A 166 -3.94 3.32 12.57
CA MET A 166 -2.64 2.77 12.14
C MET A 166 -2.58 2.82 10.61
N PHE A 167 -2.09 1.78 9.96
CA PHE A 167 -2.08 1.68 8.51
C PHE A 167 -3.48 1.83 7.91
N HIS A 168 -3.58 2.48 6.75
CA HIS A 168 -4.87 2.63 6.09
C HIS A 168 -5.29 1.37 5.35
N ILE A 169 -4.44 0.85 4.45
CA ILE A 169 -4.72 -0.36 3.67
C ILE A 169 -3.52 -1.29 3.75
N VAL A 170 -3.75 -2.53 4.11
CA VAL A 170 -2.72 -3.58 4.18
C VAL A 170 -3.08 -4.72 3.23
N ILE A 171 -2.11 -5.13 2.41
CA ILE A 171 -2.16 -6.29 1.53
C ILE A 171 -1.10 -7.27 2.02
N ASN A 172 -1.52 -8.35 2.67
CA ASN A 172 -0.65 -9.26 3.39
C ASN A 172 -0.89 -10.71 2.94
N GLY A 173 0.14 -11.39 2.43
CA GLY A 173 0.03 -12.78 1.97
C GLY A 173 -0.90 -12.95 0.77
N CYS A 174 -1.06 -11.93 -0.07
CA CYS A 174 -2.02 -11.91 -1.16
C CYS A 174 -1.38 -12.15 -2.54
N GLN A 175 -2.22 -12.58 -3.48
CA GLN A 175 -1.82 -12.77 -4.88
C GLN A 175 -2.83 -12.16 -5.84
N ASN A 176 -2.34 -11.49 -6.88
CA ASN A 176 -3.15 -10.85 -7.91
C ASN A 176 -4.12 -9.82 -7.32
N VAL A 177 -3.55 -8.69 -6.87
CA VAL A 177 -4.31 -7.60 -6.24
C VAL A 177 -4.16 -6.33 -7.05
N LYS A 178 -5.27 -5.66 -7.34
CA LYS A 178 -5.28 -4.37 -8.02
C LYS A 178 -5.96 -3.30 -7.16
N LEU A 179 -5.23 -2.22 -6.87
CA LEU A 179 -5.76 -1.00 -6.25
C LEU A 179 -5.77 0.11 -7.31
N GLN A 180 -6.90 0.75 -7.52
CA GLN A 180 -7.03 1.80 -8.54
C GLN A 180 -7.89 2.97 -8.06
N GLY A 181 -7.38 4.19 -8.22
CA GLY A 181 -8.10 5.42 -7.87
C GLY A 181 -8.36 5.56 -6.38
N VAL A 182 -7.50 4.98 -5.54
CA VAL A 182 -7.62 5.05 -4.08
C VAL A 182 -7.18 6.42 -3.58
N LYS A 183 -7.92 6.96 -2.61
CA LYS A 183 -7.60 8.21 -1.93
C LYS A 183 -7.36 7.93 -0.46
N VAL A 184 -6.17 8.25 0.03
CA VAL A 184 -5.82 8.07 1.44
C VAL A 184 -5.46 9.42 2.04
N SER A 185 -6.04 9.74 3.21
CA SER A 185 -5.76 10.99 3.90
C SER A 185 -5.76 10.83 5.41
N ALA A 186 -4.71 11.36 6.02
CA ALA A 186 -4.59 11.59 7.45
C ALA A 186 -3.76 12.85 7.69
N ASP A 187 -3.75 13.35 8.92
CA ASP A 187 -2.90 14.50 9.29
C ASP A 187 -1.42 14.16 9.09
N GLY A 188 -0.61 15.13 8.62
CA GLY A 188 0.82 14.94 8.39
C GLY A 188 1.65 14.60 9.64
N ASN A 189 1.09 14.76 10.83
CA ASN A 189 1.70 14.39 12.11
C ASN A 189 1.09 13.10 12.71
N SER A 190 0.25 12.40 11.96
CA SER A 190 -0.38 11.15 12.41
C SER A 190 0.63 10.00 12.40
N PRO A 191 0.95 9.39 13.56
CA PRO A 191 2.00 8.37 13.63
C PRO A 191 1.53 7.02 13.07
N ASN A 192 2.39 6.39 12.28
CA ASN A 192 2.20 5.05 11.69
C ASN A 192 0.93 4.93 10.83
N THR A 193 0.58 5.98 10.12
CA THR A 193 -0.58 6.00 9.21
C THR A 193 -0.16 5.72 7.77
N ASP A 194 0.66 4.67 7.57
CA ASP A 194 1.05 4.25 6.23
C ASP A 194 -0.19 4.14 5.32
N GLY A 195 -0.09 4.69 4.12
CA GLY A 195 -1.23 4.71 3.20
C GLY A 195 -1.58 3.33 2.68
N ILE A 196 -0.63 2.67 2.01
CA ILE A 196 -0.79 1.30 1.52
C ILE A 196 0.46 0.50 1.93
N HIS A 197 0.27 -0.54 2.72
CA HIS A 197 1.33 -1.48 3.09
C HIS A 197 1.17 -2.79 2.32
N VAL A 198 2.24 -3.26 1.68
CA VAL A 198 2.26 -4.53 0.93
C VAL A 198 3.35 -5.42 1.50
N GLN A 199 3.01 -6.63 1.96
CA GLN A 199 4.00 -7.61 2.42
C GLN A 199 3.57 -9.03 2.07
N LEU A 200 4.54 -9.96 1.95
CA LEU A 200 4.31 -11.38 1.66
C LEU A 200 3.40 -11.60 0.44
N SER A 201 3.36 -10.65 -0.48
CA SER A 201 2.39 -10.60 -1.57
C SER A 201 3.06 -10.54 -2.93
N THR A 202 2.37 -11.05 -3.95
CA THR A 202 2.88 -11.07 -5.32
C THR A 202 1.82 -10.64 -6.35
N ALA A 203 2.27 -10.10 -7.49
CA ALA A 203 1.40 -9.58 -8.54
C ALA A 203 0.42 -8.52 -8.00
N VAL A 204 0.98 -7.51 -7.31
CA VAL A 204 0.20 -6.37 -6.79
C VAL A 204 0.38 -5.16 -7.70
N THR A 205 -0.71 -4.49 -8.02
CA THR A 205 -0.72 -3.29 -8.87
C THR A 205 -1.44 -2.14 -8.18
N ILE A 206 -0.79 -0.98 -8.04
CA ILE A 206 -1.34 0.24 -7.43
C ILE A 206 -1.32 1.35 -8.47
N LEU A 207 -2.48 1.86 -8.86
CA LEU A 207 -2.63 2.81 -9.97
C LEU A 207 -3.43 4.05 -9.58
N ASN A 208 -3.07 5.19 -10.18
CA ASN A 208 -3.89 6.40 -10.19
C ASN A 208 -4.37 6.82 -8.79
N SER A 209 -3.50 6.74 -7.78
CA SER A 209 -3.87 6.92 -6.38
C SER A 209 -3.28 8.22 -5.80
N ARG A 210 -3.97 8.80 -4.81
CA ARG A 210 -3.49 9.98 -4.07
C ARG A 210 -3.39 9.63 -2.60
N ILE A 211 -2.21 9.81 -2.02
CA ILE A 211 -1.92 9.42 -0.64
C ILE A 211 -1.23 10.57 0.08
N GLY A 212 -1.80 11.02 1.19
CA GLY A 212 -1.21 12.00 2.09
C GLY A 212 -1.48 11.60 3.54
N THR A 213 -0.42 11.32 4.31
CA THR A 213 -0.50 10.80 5.68
C THR A 213 0.67 11.31 6.52
N GLY A 214 0.79 10.85 7.75
CA GLY A 214 1.91 11.16 8.63
C GLY A 214 3.03 10.11 8.61
N ASP A 215 2.96 9.09 7.72
CA ASP A 215 4.00 8.08 7.55
C ASP A 215 4.18 7.73 6.06
N ASP A 216 4.69 6.55 5.71
CA ASP A 216 4.94 6.18 4.32
C ASP A 216 3.65 6.22 3.47
N CYS A 217 3.69 6.87 2.31
CA CYS A 217 2.57 6.79 1.38
C CYS A 217 2.34 5.33 0.94
N ILE A 218 3.43 4.64 0.60
CA ILE A 218 3.42 3.21 0.33
C ILE A 218 4.64 2.59 1.01
N SER A 219 4.41 1.57 1.83
CA SER A 219 5.47 0.78 2.45
C SER A 219 5.47 -0.66 1.93
N ILE A 220 6.65 -1.15 1.53
CA ILE A 220 6.84 -2.43 0.85
C ILE A 220 7.65 -3.33 1.77
N GLY A 221 6.97 -4.25 2.43
CA GLY A 221 7.54 -5.16 3.41
C GLY A 221 8.13 -6.44 2.83
N PRO A 222 8.73 -7.27 3.70
CA PRO A 222 9.36 -8.52 3.32
C PRO A 222 8.45 -9.45 2.53
N GLY A 223 9.02 -10.26 1.63
CA GLY A 223 8.30 -11.25 0.84
C GLY A 223 7.45 -10.67 -0.30
N THR A 224 7.55 -9.38 -0.57
CA THR A 224 6.87 -8.76 -1.71
C THR A 224 7.63 -9.00 -3.00
N SER A 225 6.91 -9.39 -4.05
CA SER A 225 7.47 -9.57 -5.38
C SER A 225 6.49 -9.18 -6.48
N ASN A 226 7.00 -8.79 -7.65
CA ASN A 226 6.19 -8.40 -8.79
C ASN A 226 5.13 -7.33 -8.40
N LEU A 227 5.64 -6.18 -7.90
CA LEU A 227 4.83 -5.03 -7.50
C LEU A 227 4.98 -3.91 -8.52
N TRP A 228 3.86 -3.42 -9.02
CA TRP A 228 3.77 -2.29 -9.94
C TRP A 228 3.01 -1.12 -9.30
N ILE A 229 3.67 0.04 -9.22
CA ILE A 229 3.11 1.29 -8.70
C ILE A 229 3.23 2.34 -9.80
N GLU A 230 2.11 2.92 -10.21
CA GLU A 230 2.11 3.91 -11.30
C GLU A 230 1.08 5.00 -11.09
N ASN A 231 1.45 6.23 -11.47
CA ASN A 231 0.61 7.42 -11.39
C ASN A 231 0.08 7.66 -9.98
N VAL A 232 1.01 7.80 -9.03
CA VAL A 232 0.72 8.07 -7.62
C VAL A 232 1.16 9.49 -7.24
N ALA A 233 0.26 10.24 -6.61
CA ALA A 233 0.60 11.49 -5.93
C ALA A 233 0.77 11.22 -4.43
N CYS A 234 1.97 11.46 -3.91
CA CYS A 234 2.35 11.22 -2.52
C CYS A 234 2.69 12.53 -1.83
N GLY A 235 2.04 12.81 -0.72
CA GLY A 235 2.32 13.96 0.13
C GLY A 235 1.08 14.60 0.76
N PRO A 236 1.22 15.06 2.04
CA PRO A 236 2.38 14.88 2.93
C PRO A 236 2.64 13.41 3.27
N GLY A 237 3.81 13.12 3.88
CA GLY A 237 4.15 11.79 4.36
C GLY A 237 5.65 11.48 4.27
N HIS A 238 6.01 10.20 4.41
CA HIS A 238 7.39 9.74 4.40
C HIS A 238 7.85 9.15 3.05
N GLY A 239 7.07 9.32 1.98
CA GLY A 239 7.42 8.85 0.65
C GLY A 239 7.03 7.40 0.35
N ILE A 240 7.72 6.77 -0.61
CA ILE A 240 7.57 5.35 -0.93
C ILE A 240 8.82 4.61 -0.44
N SER A 241 8.60 3.63 0.45
CA SER A 241 9.70 2.95 1.13
C SER A 241 9.67 1.43 0.91
N ILE A 242 10.80 0.87 0.50
CA ILE A 242 11.05 -0.56 0.62
C ILE A 242 11.61 -0.79 2.02
N GLY A 243 10.89 -1.54 2.82
CA GLY A 243 11.27 -1.80 4.21
C GLY A 243 10.35 -1.16 5.26
N SER A 244 10.76 -1.29 6.52
CA SER A 244 12.12 -1.66 6.96
C SER A 244 12.35 -3.17 6.85
N LEU A 245 13.43 -3.57 6.16
CA LEU A 245 13.85 -4.96 6.03
C LEU A 245 14.94 -5.31 7.06
N GLY A 246 15.15 -6.60 7.30
CA GLY A 246 16.20 -7.08 8.20
C GLY A 246 15.85 -6.91 9.67
N LYS A 247 14.58 -6.86 10.02
CA LYS A 247 14.14 -6.89 11.42
C LYS A 247 14.38 -8.25 12.04
N GLU A 248 14.19 -9.31 11.27
CA GLU A 248 14.42 -10.69 11.66
C GLU A 248 15.68 -11.25 10.97
N SER A 249 16.33 -12.22 11.59
CA SER A 249 17.52 -12.88 11.04
C SER A 249 17.19 -13.71 9.80
N GLN A 250 16.00 -14.28 9.75
CA GLN A 250 15.44 -14.99 8.61
C GLN A 250 14.24 -14.19 8.12
N GLU A 251 14.39 -13.56 6.97
CA GLU A 251 13.37 -12.68 6.42
C GLU A 251 13.32 -12.84 4.90
N ALA A 252 12.12 -12.96 4.36
CA ALA A 252 11.94 -13.03 2.92
C ALA A 252 12.37 -11.69 2.27
N GLY A 253 13.01 -11.77 1.11
CA GLY A 253 13.47 -10.58 0.39
C GLY A 253 12.35 -9.88 -0.38
N VAL A 254 12.68 -8.72 -0.93
CA VAL A 254 11.83 -7.94 -1.85
C VAL A 254 12.48 -7.95 -3.23
N ARG A 255 11.69 -8.18 -4.28
CA ARG A 255 12.18 -8.18 -5.67
C ARG A 255 11.12 -7.77 -6.68
N ASP A 256 11.59 -7.39 -7.87
CA ASP A 256 10.72 -7.08 -9.01
C ASP A 256 9.71 -5.98 -8.67
N VAL A 257 10.22 -4.82 -8.20
CA VAL A 257 9.40 -3.66 -7.84
C VAL A 257 9.61 -2.56 -8.87
N THR A 258 8.52 -2.06 -9.43
CA THR A 258 8.51 -0.88 -10.30
C THR A 258 7.67 0.23 -9.70
N VAL A 259 8.26 1.41 -9.53
CA VAL A 259 7.57 2.65 -9.17
C VAL A 259 7.75 3.63 -10.32
N LYS A 260 6.65 4.02 -10.94
CA LYS A 260 6.68 4.84 -12.16
C LYS A 260 5.68 6.00 -12.09
N THR A 261 6.05 7.11 -12.74
CA THR A 261 5.15 8.27 -12.89
C THR A 261 4.57 8.74 -11.56
N THR A 262 5.47 8.95 -10.59
CA THR A 262 5.08 9.32 -9.22
C THR A 262 5.52 10.75 -8.92
N THR A 263 4.66 11.52 -8.24
CA THR A 263 4.97 12.86 -7.76
C THR A 263 4.98 12.89 -6.25
N PHE A 264 6.10 13.33 -5.67
CA PHE A 264 6.23 13.59 -4.23
C PHE A 264 6.14 15.09 -3.97
N THR A 265 5.37 15.49 -2.97
CA THR A 265 5.22 16.90 -2.60
C THR A 265 5.31 17.10 -1.09
N GLY A 266 6.37 17.79 -0.65
CA GLY A 266 6.60 18.13 0.76
C GLY A 266 6.76 16.91 1.67
N THR A 267 7.22 15.79 1.14
CA THR A 267 7.43 14.56 1.90
C THR A 267 8.79 14.54 2.59
N GLU A 268 8.91 13.74 3.65
CA GLU A 268 10.20 13.55 4.31
C GLU A 268 11.19 12.79 3.42
N ASN A 269 10.73 11.76 2.74
CA ASN A 269 11.54 11.04 1.76
C ASN A 269 10.78 10.95 0.43
N GLY A 270 11.52 10.75 -0.65
CA GLY A 270 10.97 10.38 -1.94
C GLY A 270 10.98 8.85 -2.09
N LEU A 271 12.04 8.35 -2.73
CA LEU A 271 12.27 6.93 -2.97
C LEU A 271 13.28 6.40 -1.96
N ARG A 272 12.83 5.50 -1.09
CA ARG A 272 13.64 5.04 0.03
C ARG A 272 13.75 3.52 0.09
N ILE A 273 14.95 3.01 0.41
CA ILE A 273 15.17 1.64 0.88
C ILE A 273 15.74 1.72 2.29
N LYS A 274 15.08 1.12 3.27
CA LYS A 274 15.48 1.16 4.68
C LYS A 274 15.64 -0.24 5.26
N THR A 275 16.79 -0.52 5.89
CA THR A 275 17.06 -1.81 6.53
C THR A 275 17.65 -1.62 7.91
N TRP A 276 17.29 -2.50 8.83
CA TRP A 276 17.87 -2.49 10.18
C TRP A 276 19.36 -2.84 10.14
N GLY A 277 20.17 -2.15 10.96
CA GLY A 277 21.58 -2.44 11.15
C GLY A 277 21.80 -3.69 12.01
N ARG A 278 21.40 -4.86 11.51
CA ARG A 278 21.55 -6.18 12.17
C ARG A 278 21.69 -7.32 11.17
N PRO A 279 22.20 -8.50 11.60
CA PRO A 279 22.28 -9.68 10.73
C PRO A 279 20.88 -10.09 10.21
N SER A 280 20.79 -10.35 8.91
CA SER A 280 19.61 -10.88 8.24
C SER A 280 20.04 -11.54 6.92
N ASN A 281 19.25 -12.50 6.44
CA ASN A 281 19.39 -13.09 5.11
C ASN A 281 18.51 -12.40 4.05
N GLY A 282 17.79 -11.34 4.43
CA GLY A 282 16.93 -10.57 3.54
C GLY A 282 17.68 -9.96 2.34
N PHE A 283 16.93 -9.53 1.37
CA PHE A 283 17.46 -8.81 0.20
C PHE A 283 16.44 -7.85 -0.41
N ALA A 284 16.92 -6.87 -1.19
CA ALA A 284 16.14 -6.03 -2.07
C ALA A 284 16.84 -5.98 -3.43
N THR A 285 16.18 -6.46 -4.50
CA THR A 285 16.80 -6.57 -5.82
C THR A 285 15.82 -6.38 -6.97
N ASN A 286 16.35 -6.00 -8.15
CA ASN A 286 15.56 -5.73 -9.36
C ASN A 286 14.46 -4.68 -9.09
N ILE A 287 14.91 -3.46 -8.76
CA ILE A 287 14.02 -2.35 -8.39
C ILE A 287 14.19 -1.22 -9.40
N LEU A 288 13.09 -0.79 -9.97
CA LEU A 288 13.05 0.32 -10.92
C LEU A 288 12.21 1.47 -10.36
N PHE A 289 12.84 2.64 -10.25
CA PHE A 289 12.19 3.93 -10.01
C PHE A 289 12.33 4.78 -11.27
N GLN A 290 11.20 5.16 -11.88
CA GLN A 290 11.21 5.81 -13.20
C GLN A 290 10.18 6.94 -13.32
N HIS A 291 10.54 8.01 -14.02
CA HIS A 291 9.67 9.17 -14.28
C HIS A 291 9.08 9.78 -13.00
N VAL A 292 9.95 10.21 -12.11
CA VAL A 292 9.57 10.69 -10.78
C VAL A 292 9.83 12.18 -10.61
N VAL A 293 8.84 12.91 -10.08
CA VAL A 293 8.92 14.34 -9.79
C VAL A 293 9.03 14.56 -8.28
N MET A 294 10.03 15.32 -7.87
CA MET A 294 10.27 15.71 -6.48
C MET A 294 9.96 17.20 -6.29
N ASN A 295 8.96 17.51 -5.47
CA ASN A 295 8.58 18.88 -5.13
C ASN A 295 8.87 19.13 -3.64
N ASN A 296 9.99 19.80 -3.33
CA ASN A 296 10.38 20.13 -1.96
C ASN A 296 10.42 18.91 -1.03
N VAL A 297 11.15 17.86 -1.44
CA VAL A 297 11.31 16.60 -0.70
C VAL A 297 12.60 16.65 0.14
N LYS A 298 12.57 16.26 1.44
CA LYS A 298 13.77 16.37 2.30
C LYS A 298 14.87 15.40 1.87
N ASN A 299 14.56 14.14 1.60
CA ASN A 299 15.49 13.12 1.15
C ASN A 299 14.97 12.47 -0.13
N PRO A 300 15.19 13.07 -1.32
CA PRO A 300 14.62 12.57 -2.57
C PRO A 300 14.97 11.12 -2.90
N ILE A 301 16.25 10.75 -2.77
CA ILE A 301 16.76 9.39 -3.02
C ILE A 301 17.57 8.93 -1.82
N LEU A 302 17.12 7.85 -1.17
CA LEU A 302 17.74 7.38 0.08
C LEU A 302 17.84 5.84 0.12
N ILE A 303 19.05 5.33 0.32
CA ILE A 303 19.28 3.98 0.86
C ILE A 303 19.86 4.14 2.26
N ASP A 304 19.18 3.60 3.29
CA ASP A 304 19.60 3.64 4.69
C ASP A 304 19.63 2.22 5.27
N GLN A 305 20.83 1.65 5.38
CA GLN A 305 21.05 0.33 5.99
C GLN A 305 21.44 0.42 7.49
N ASN A 306 21.34 1.61 8.07
CA ASN A 306 21.50 1.87 9.49
C ASN A 306 20.17 2.34 10.12
N TYR A 307 19.03 1.96 9.51
CA TYR A 307 17.72 2.42 9.94
C TYR A 307 17.46 2.14 11.42
N CYS A 308 17.11 3.21 12.14
CA CYS A 308 16.81 3.18 13.56
C CYS A 308 15.81 4.30 13.89
N PRO A 309 14.51 4.03 13.88
CA PRO A 309 13.49 5.03 14.14
C PRO A 309 13.64 5.61 15.56
N GLY A 310 13.55 6.94 15.65
CA GLY A 310 13.72 7.64 16.91
C GLY A 310 15.14 7.63 17.49
N LYS A 311 16.11 7.03 16.82
CA LYS A 311 17.53 6.95 17.23
C LYS A 311 17.74 6.42 18.66
N LYS A 312 16.83 5.55 19.14
CA LYS A 312 16.90 4.93 20.46
C LYS A 312 17.07 3.43 20.32
N ASN A 313 17.98 2.85 21.11
CA ASN A 313 18.27 1.41 21.13
C ASN A 313 18.61 0.85 19.73
N CYS A 314 19.38 1.63 18.95
CA CYS A 314 19.80 1.19 17.62
C CYS A 314 20.62 -0.10 17.71
N PRO A 315 20.43 -1.05 16.78
CA PRO A 315 21.14 -2.33 16.82
C PRO A 315 22.68 -2.19 16.76
N GLY A 316 23.18 -1.16 16.06
CA GLY A 316 24.60 -0.84 15.99
C GLY A 316 25.48 -1.89 15.30
N GLN A 317 24.87 -2.81 14.55
CA GLN A 317 25.55 -3.86 13.79
C GLN A 317 25.47 -3.55 12.29
N ALA A 318 26.24 -4.26 11.48
CA ALA A 318 26.13 -4.17 10.04
C ALA A 318 24.86 -4.87 9.55
N SER A 319 24.08 -4.21 8.69
CA SER A 319 22.92 -4.85 8.05
C SER A 319 23.35 -6.07 7.25
N GLY A 320 22.60 -7.17 7.41
CA GLY A 320 22.77 -8.40 6.62
C GLY A 320 22.01 -8.37 5.30
N VAL A 321 21.11 -7.42 5.11
CA VAL A 321 20.27 -7.32 3.91
C VAL A 321 21.12 -6.95 2.70
N LYS A 322 21.00 -7.73 1.61
CA LYS A 322 21.70 -7.48 0.36
C LYS A 322 20.86 -6.59 -0.54
N ILE A 323 21.41 -5.45 -0.97
CA ILE A 323 20.74 -4.54 -1.91
C ILE A 323 21.50 -4.57 -3.23
N SER A 324 20.81 -4.93 -4.33
CA SER A 324 21.39 -4.96 -5.66
C SER A 324 20.42 -4.59 -6.76
N ASP A 325 20.95 -4.19 -7.91
CA ASP A 325 20.17 -3.94 -9.12
C ASP A 325 19.03 -2.95 -8.90
N VAL A 326 19.38 -1.74 -8.42
CA VAL A 326 18.44 -0.63 -8.18
C VAL A 326 18.68 0.46 -9.22
N THR A 327 17.68 0.75 -10.02
CA THR A 327 17.72 1.77 -11.07
C THR A 327 16.86 2.96 -10.71
N TYR A 328 17.45 4.14 -10.74
CA TYR A 328 16.78 5.45 -10.64
C TYR A 328 16.90 6.12 -12.01
N GLN A 329 15.78 6.25 -12.72
CA GLN A 329 15.74 6.74 -14.09
C GLN A 329 14.75 7.88 -14.25
N ASP A 330 15.18 8.99 -14.87
CA ASP A 330 14.36 10.19 -15.06
C ASP A 330 13.69 10.65 -13.76
N ILE A 331 14.55 11.04 -12.81
CA ILE A 331 14.16 11.60 -11.52
C ILE A 331 14.54 13.07 -11.48
N HIS A 332 13.57 13.97 -11.31
CA HIS A 332 13.85 15.39 -11.33
C HIS A 332 13.03 16.20 -10.33
N GLY A 333 13.51 17.40 -10.02
CA GLY A 333 12.80 18.33 -9.15
C GLY A 333 13.66 18.95 -8.06
N THR A 334 13.01 19.27 -6.92
CA THR A 334 13.64 20.03 -5.84
C THR A 334 13.72 19.22 -4.54
N SER A 335 14.88 19.31 -3.90
CA SER A 335 15.11 18.88 -2.53
C SER A 335 14.80 20.01 -1.55
N ALA A 336 14.32 19.67 -0.36
CA ALA A 336 14.16 20.59 0.74
C ALA A 336 15.45 20.70 1.61
N THR A 337 16.47 19.88 1.31
CA THR A 337 17.76 19.86 1.96
C THR A 337 18.88 19.77 0.93
N GLU A 338 20.09 20.18 1.32
CA GLU A 338 21.26 20.18 0.45
C GLU A 338 21.60 18.77 -0.08
N LEU A 339 21.51 17.74 0.78
CA LEU A 339 21.79 16.34 0.43
C LEU A 339 20.55 15.66 -0.16
N ALA A 340 20.49 15.52 -1.49
CA ALA A 340 19.35 14.94 -2.21
C ALA A 340 19.51 13.47 -2.56
N VAL A 341 20.75 12.97 -2.67
CA VAL A 341 21.04 11.56 -2.97
C VAL A 341 21.95 11.00 -1.86
N LYS A 342 21.45 10.02 -1.13
CA LYS A 342 22.23 9.38 -0.06
C LYS A 342 22.15 7.87 -0.17
N PHE A 343 23.32 7.23 -0.28
CA PHE A 343 23.46 5.77 -0.22
C PHE A 343 24.36 5.41 0.97
N ASP A 344 23.72 5.05 2.09
CA ASP A 344 24.37 4.62 3.32
C ASP A 344 24.23 3.09 3.46
N CYS A 345 25.09 2.38 2.73
CA CYS A 345 25.04 0.93 2.59
C CYS A 345 25.91 0.21 3.63
N SER A 346 25.59 -1.06 3.86
CA SER A 346 26.29 -1.91 4.82
C SER A 346 27.74 -2.17 4.42
N ARG A 347 28.64 -2.05 5.39
CA ARG A 347 30.06 -2.41 5.18
C ARG A 347 30.25 -3.91 4.88
N LYS A 348 29.37 -4.75 5.44
CA LYS A 348 29.45 -6.20 5.28
C LYS A 348 28.88 -6.66 3.93
N TYR A 349 27.81 -5.98 3.49
CA TYR A 349 27.15 -6.26 2.22
C TYR A 349 26.92 -4.93 1.49
N PRO A 350 27.95 -4.41 0.80
CA PRO A 350 27.82 -3.17 0.03
C PRO A 350 26.68 -3.27 -1.00
N CYS A 351 26.02 -2.16 -1.26
CA CYS A 351 25.04 -2.10 -2.34
C CYS A 351 25.74 -2.20 -3.70
N THR A 352 25.21 -2.99 -4.61
CA THR A 352 25.80 -3.22 -5.93
C THR A 352 24.79 -3.01 -7.06
N GLY A 353 25.29 -2.69 -8.26
CA GLY A 353 24.41 -2.54 -9.43
C GLY A 353 23.45 -1.37 -9.34
N ILE A 354 23.80 -0.31 -8.58
CA ILE A 354 22.99 0.91 -8.54
C ILE A 354 23.18 1.66 -9.86
N LYS A 355 22.08 2.14 -10.44
CA LYS A 355 22.11 2.94 -11.66
C LYS A 355 21.40 4.26 -11.43
N LEU A 356 22.11 5.37 -11.70
CA LEU A 356 21.54 6.71 -11.80
C LEU A 356 21.51 7.11 -13.27
N GLN A 357 20.34 7.28 -13.84
CA GLN A 357 20.17 7.66 -15.24
C GLN A 357 19.24 8.88 -15.34
N ASP A 358 19.75 9.99 -15.90
CA ASP A 358 18.97 11.22 -16.06
C ASP A 358 18.32 11.68 -14.73
N VAL A 359 19.15 11.90 -13.71
CA VAL A 359 18.74 12.40 -12.39
C VAL A 359 19.09 13.88 -12.27
N LYS A 360 18.09 14.75 -12.04
CA LYS A 360 18.29 16.19 -11.90
C LYS A 360 17.59 16.74 -10.67
N LEU A 361 18.33 16.86 -9.56
CA LEU A 361 17.83 17.36 -8.29
C LEU A 361 18.55 18.65 -7.89
N THR A 362 17.77 19.63 -7.46
CA THR A 362 18.26 20.96 -7.05
C THR A 362 17.85 21.27 -5.62
N TYR A 363 18.66 22.08 -4.96
CA TYR A 363 18.38 22.69 -3.67
C TYR A 363 18.65 24.21 -3.81
N GLU A 364 17.69 25.05 -3.42
CA GLU A 364 17.79 26.52 -3.52
C GLU A 364 18.29 27.02 -4.92
N ASN A 365 17.72 26.40 -5.97
CA ASN A 365 18.06 26.69 -7.38
C ASN A 365 19.54 26.40 -7.78
N LYS A 366 20.27 25.62 -6.98
CA LYS A 366 21.62 25.10 -7.27
C LYS A 366 21.60 23.59 -7.34
N PRO A 367 22.60 22.93 -7.94
CA PRO A 367 22.78 21.49 -7.78
C PRO A 367 22.74 21.09 -6.32
N ALA A 368 21.95 20.07 -5.98
CA ALA A 368 22.01 19.48 -4.65
C ALA A 368 23.32 18.68 -4.44
N GLU A 369 23.46 18.01 -3.29
CA GLU A 369 24.59 17.15 -2.99
C GLU A 369 24.27 15.67 -3.04
N ALA A 370 25.32 14.84 -3.23
CA ALA A 370 25.26 13.39 -3.17
C ALA A 370 26.30 12.83 -2.21
N SER A 371 25.95 11.77 -1.48
CA SER A 371 26.84 11.07 -0.54
C SER A 371 26.66 9.56 -0.64
N CYS A 372 27.76 8.83 -0.82
CA CYS A 372 27.80 7.39 -0.92
C CYS A 372 28.75 6.77 0.12
N SER A 373 28.27 5.74 0.81
CA SER A 373 29.07 4.87 1.66
C SER A 373 28.81 3.42 1.28
N ASN A 374 29.85 2.68 0.92
CA ASN A 374 29.76 1.25 0.54
C ASN A 374 28.72 0.97 -0.56
N ALA A 375 28.58 1.85 -1.53
CA ALA A 375 27.68 1.74 -2.66
C ALA A 375 28.47 1.73 -3.94
N GLY A 376 28.13 0.82 -4.86
CA GLY A 376 28.77 0.70 -6.16
C GLY A 376 27.76 0.62 -7.30
N GLY A 377 28.08 1.33 -8.39
CA GLY A 377 27.19 1.40 -9.53
C GLY A 377 27.70 2.28 -10.65
N VAL A 378 26.80 2.77 -11.47
CA VAL A 378 27.09 3.61 -12.63
C VAL A 378 26.13 4.78 -12.75
N ALA A 379 26.62 5.88 -13.29
CA ALA A 379 25.83 7.04 -13.65
C ALA A 379 25.87 7.25 -15.17
N SER A 380 24.74 7.60 -15.79
CA SER A 380 24.61 7.86 -17.22
C SER A 380 23.61 8.96 -17.53
N GLY A 381 23.73 9.60 -18.69
CA GLY A 381 22.92 10.75 -19.05
C GLY A 381 23.28 11.99 -18.21
N VAL A 382 22.30 12.84 -17.95
CA VAL A 382 22.48 14.05 -17.11
C VAL A 382 22.27 13.67 -15.65
N VAL A 383 23.33 13.67 -14.85
CA VAL A 383 23.25 13.35 -13.41
C VAL A 383 23.70 14.55 -12.58
N GLN A 384 22.76 15.15 -11.87
CA GLN A 384 22.92 16.29 -10.97
C GLN A 384 22.12 15.99 -9.69
N PRO A 385 22.75 15.94 -8.49
CA PRO A 385 24.15 16.22 -8.21
C PRO A 385 25.13 15.24 -8.90
N THR A 386 26.39 15.65 -9.01
CA THR A 386 27.47 14.76 -9.50
C THR A 386 27.43 13.44 -8.73
N SER A 387 27.43 12.35 -9.44
CA SER A 387 27.34 11.01 -8.83
C SER A 387 28.48 10.73 -7.88
N CYS A 388 28.16 10.10 -6.75
CA CYS A 388 29.12 9.58 -5.78
C CYS A 388 29.37 8.06 -5.89
N LEU A 389 28.77 7.40 -6.93
CA LEU A 389 28.94 5.97 -7.22
C LEU A 389 30.26 5.68 -7.92
#